data_6f65cb015b0fac3064db98a98bdafc54
#
_entry.id   6f65cb015b0fac3064db98a98bdafc54
#
_cell.length_a   1.000
_cell.length_b   1.000
_cell.length_c   1.000
_cell.angle_alpha   90.00
_cell.angle_beta   90.00
_cell.angle_gamma   90.00
#
_symmetry.space_group_name_H-M   'P 1'
#
loop_
_entity.id
_entity.type
_entity.pdbx_description
1 polymer ?
#
loop_
_entity_poly.entity_id
_entity_poly.type
_entity_poly.pdbx_seq_one_letter_code
_entity_poly.pdbx_strand_id
1 'polypeptide(L)'
;MNSKYKKLFLLGFILFFLTTACNPGGGKRTSVKKESKAILSTSTTKKDSYKKIIPSVATIESYDGKRFLNKETAFFIDSNLIVCRMTPLLHATKVKITPWNGTKSYNITKFVAVDRTNDLLILKTKNICRNPVKLVSQKISEGRKTTYPSKPQHKTLSLHNGKNIGYIIIEGGNKYTVTNIFYTPSFGSPVFLAPDQCIGMGYSKIVDYDKQSLVTPSFYILYLLKNQNPAKPLSSLISTKSKTRTIANSKIKGLLIETDMGNIKIKLFNSTPSYRDNFISLTREGYYNNLLIHRVMAGFGIQSGAADTRYAGKDDIVGWKGPGYTLPAHIVHGLFHKRGMIGSPRMPDKKNNKFRSDGSQFYIVTGRPYSDSELDDLEKENHSHFTARQRQVYKTIGGAPYLDGTYTIFGKVISGINVADKISKSDVDKNYRPIKDIRIKKISVIK
;
A
#
# COMPACT_ATOMS: atom_id res chain seq x y z
N MET A 1 4.95 -33.79 11.59
CA MET A 1 5.41 -32.41 11.92
C MET A 1 4.57 -31.90 13.06
N ASN A 2 5.21 -31.72 14.22
CA ASN A 2 4.52 -31.44 15.46
C ASN A 2 3.56 -30.23 15.37
N SER A 3 2.44 -30.32 16.07
CA SER A 3 1.45 -29.24 16.40
C SER A 3 2.05 -27.84 16.60
N LYS A 4 3.35 -27.76 16.94
CA LYS A 4 4.14 -26.52 17.04
C LYS A 4 4.17 -25.68 15.77
N TYR A 5 4.20 -26.26 14.59
CA TYR A 5 4.32 -25.48 13.34
C TYR A 5 2.97 -24.90 12.88
N LYS A 6 1.85 -25.56 13.17
CA LYS A 6 0.52 -24.97 12.93
C LYS A 6 0.23 -23.83 13.92
N LYS A 7 0.64 -23.98 15.18
CA LYS A 7 0.62 -22.89 16.18
C LYS A 7 1.58 -21.76 15.77
N LEU A 8 2.73 -22.06 15.18
CA LEU A 8 3.67 -21.03 14.71
C LEU A 8 3.11 -20.26 13.50
N PHE A 9 2.39 -20.93 12.61
CA PHE A 9 1.71 -20.27 11.48
C PHE A 9 0.55 -19.38 11.95
N LEU A 10 -0.15 -19.79 13.04
CA LEU A 10 -1.20 -19.01 13.68
C LEU A 10 -0.64 -17.98 14.70
N LEU A 11 0.42 -18.31 15.45
CA LEU A 11 0.98 -17.44 16.48
C LEU A 11 1.77 -16.24 15.91
N GLY A 12 2.35 -16.34 14.74
CA GLY A 12 2.94 -15.18 14.05
C GLY A 12 1.92 -14.08 13.72
N PHE A 13 0.63 -14.34 13.90
CA PHE A 13 -0.47 -13.39 13.71
C PHE A 13 -1.13 -12.90 15.02
N ILE A 14 -0.84 -13.51 16.17
CA ILE A 14 -1.62 -13.28 17.41
C ILE A 14 -0.84 -12.57 18.52
N LEU A 15 0.50 -12.47 18.46
CA LEU A 15 1.29 -11.91 19.55
C LEU A 15 1.73 -10.47 19.32
N PHE A 16 0.80 -9.52 19.35
CA PHE A 16 1.12 -8.13 19.71
C PHE A 16 -0.15 -7.34 20.07
N PHE A 17 -0.81 -7.75 21.16
CA PHE A 17 -1.65 -6.87 21.95
C PHE A 17 -1.52 -7.33 23.40
N LEU A 18 -0.70 -6.65 24.15
CA LEU A 18 -0.81 -6.40 25.58
C LEU A 18 0.54 -5.91 26.13
N THR A 19 0.43 -4.83 26.76
CA THR A 19 1.20 -4.19 27.85
C THR A 19 1.76 -2.81 27.50
N THR A 20 1.06 -1.82 27.95
CA THR A 20 1.64 -0.75 28.75
C THR A 20 0.56 -0.23 29.69
N ALA A 21 0.69 -0.61 30.94
CA ALA A 21 -0.02 0.01 32.03
C ALA A 21 0.64 1.34 32.39
N CYS A 22 -0.13 2.42 32.44
CA CYS A 22 0.27 3.70 33.00
C CYS A 22 -0.05 3.74 34.47
N ASN A 23 0.90 4.20 35.26
CA ASN A 23 0.71 4.61 36.66
C ASN A 23 0.58 6.15 36.72
N PRO A 24 -0.34 6.72 37.48
CA PRO A 24 -0.50 8.17 37.58
C PRO A 24 0.24 8.72 38.82
N GLY A 25 1.14 9.66 38.59
CA GLY A 25 1.76 10.45 39.64
C GLY A 25 1.25 11.90 39.59
N GLY A 26 0.61 12.36 40.66
CA GLY A 26 0.12 13.71 40.80
C GLY A 26 1.20 14.72 41.10
N GLY A 27 1.04 15.94 40.61
CA GLY A 27 1.94 17.08 40.84
C GLY A 27 1.28 18.44 40.61
N LYS A 28 1.11 19.13 41.68
CA LYS A 28 0.65 20.49 42.00
C LYS A 28 0.60 21.58 40.90
N ARG A 29 -0.53 22.30 40.93
CA ARG A 29 -0.75 23.60 40.27
C ARG A 29 0.15 24.69 40.86
N THR A 30 0.83 25.43 40.01
CA THR A 30 1.31 26.78 40.29
C THR A 30 0.87 27.69 39.14
N SER A 31 0.19 28.79 39.52
CA SER A 31 -0.29 29.86 38.66
C SER A 31 0.87 30.77 38.26
N VAL A 32 1.01 31.08 36.98
CA VAL A 32 1.77 32.24 36.51
C VAL A 32 0.95 32.98 35.44
N LYS A 33 0.46 34.13 35.83
CA LYS A 33 -0.04 35.22 34.96
C LYS A 33 1.16 35.99 34.42
N LYS A 34 1.20 36.20 33.11
CA LYS A 34 1.87 37.20 32.25
C LYS A 34 2.64 36.54 31.13
N GLU A 35 2.00 36.59 29.96
CA GLU A 35 2.65 36.69 28.64
C GLU A 35 1.61 36.67 27.51
N SER A 36 0.78 37.76 27.45
CA SER A 36 -0.24 37.84 26.39
C SER A 36 0.11 38.79 25.23
N LYS A 37 1.29 39.45 25.24
CA LYS A 37 1.65 40.39 24.15
C LYS A 37 2.64 39.86 23.10
N ALA A 38 3.43 38.84 23.39
CA ALA A 38 4.39 38.27 22.43
C ALA A 38 3.76 37.26 21.44
N ILE A 39 2.56 36.74 21.74
CA ILE A 39 1.90 35.70 20.94
C ILE A 39 1.20 36.26 19.69
N LEU A 40 0.81 37.54 19.69
CA LEU A 40 0.07 38.14 18.57
C LEU A 40 0.95 38.51 17.37
N SER A 41 2.22 38.91 17.59
CA SER A 41 3.13 39.32 16.51
C SER A 41 3.72 38.10 15.76
N THR A 42 3.97 36.97 16.45
CA THR A 42 4.46 35.73 15.84
C THR A 42 3.39 35.00 15.02
N SER A 43 2.11 35.21 15.29
CA SER A 43 1.00 34.58 14.55
C SER A 43 0.72 35.24 13.19
N THR A 44 0.88 36.55 13.08
CA THR A 44 0.69 37.31 11.84
C THR A 44 1.79 37.01 10.82
N THR A 45 3.05 37.06 11.22
CA THR A 45 4.20 36.74 10.35
C THR A 45 4.16 35.29 9.84
N LYS A 46 3.72 34.34 10.66
CA LYS A 46 3.56 32.94 10.26
C LYS A 46 2.45 32.77 9.22
N LYS A 47 1.31 33.43 9.41
CA LYS A 47 0.17 33.39 8.46
C LYS A 47 0.55 33.98 7.11
N ASP A 48 1.37 35.04 7.07
CA ASP A 48 1.83 35.67 5.83
C ASP A 48 2.79 34.77 5.05
N SER A 49 3.64 34.01 5.73
CA SER A 49 4.50 33.03 5.08
C SER A 49 3.71 31.90 4.38
N TYR A 50 2.57 31.47 4.95
CA TYR A 50 1.70 30.49 4.31
C TYR A 50 0.84 31.07 3.18
N LYS A 51 0.61 32.39 3.11
CA LYS A 51 -0.09 33.02 1.98
C LYS A 51 0.64 32.79 0.65
N LYS A 52 1.98 32.65 0.68
CA LYS A 52 2.80 32.39 -0.52
C LYS A 52 2.53 31.03 -1.16
N ILE A 53 2.01 30.06 -0.41
CA ILE A 53 1.70 28.71 -0.93
C ILE A 53 0.24 28.55 -1.37
N ILE A 54 -0.62 29.56 -1.15
CA ILE A 54 -2.03 29.52 -1.60
C ILE A 54 -2.14 29.17 -3.10
N PRO A 55 -1.30 29.76 -4.00
CA PRO A 55 -1.33 29.43 -5.42
C PRO A 55 -1.02 27.97 -5.74
N SER A 56 -0.35 27.26 -4.82
CA SER A 56 0.01 25.85 -4.97
C SER A 56 -1.08 24.89 -4.50
N VAL A 57 -2.14 25.38 -3.88
CA VAL A 57 -3.26 24.57 -3.39
C VAL A 57 -4.49 24.80 -4.26
N ALA A 58 -5.25 23.75 -4.50
CA ALA A 58 -6.42 23.77 -5.34
C ALA A 58 -7.57 22.97 -4.71
N THR A 59 -8.78 23.35 -5.06
CA THR A 59 -9.96 22.51 -4.88
C THR A 59 -10.12 21.63 -6.10
N ILE A 60 -10.38 20.35 -5.90
CA ILE A 60 -10.74 19.40 -6.94
C ILE A 60 -12.18 18.95 -6.77
N GLU A 61 -12.90 18.88 -7.88
CA GLU A 61 -14.26 18.35 -7.96
C GLU A 61 -14.27 17.24 -9.01
N SER A 62 -14.72 16.05 -8.63
CA SER A 62 -14.78 14.89 -9.52
C SER A 62 -16.20 14.67 -10.06
N TYR A 63 -16.30 14.25 -11.32
CA TYR A 63 -17.55 14.06 -12.04
C TYR A 63 -17.53 12.78 -12.87
N ASP A 64 -18.67 12.09 -12.90
CA ASP A 64 -19.01 11.06 -13.88
C ASP A 64 -19.98 11.64 -14.91
N GLY A 65 -19.49 11.99 -16.09
CA GLY A 65 -20.21 12.84 -17.04
C GLY A 65 -20.57 14.20 -16.43
N LYS A 66 -21.86 14.44 -16.19
CA LYS A 66 -22.40 15.63 -15.53
C LYS A 66 -22.63 15.43 -14.02
N ARG A 67 -22.64 14.19 -13.52
CA ARG A 67 -22.92 13.85 -12.13
C ARG A 67 -21.72 14.19 -11.25
N PHE A 68 -21.94 15.05 -10.26
CA PHE A 68 -20.94 15.34 -9.21
C PHE A 68 -20.75 14.11 -8.33
N LEU A 69 -19.47 13.78 -8.03
CA LEU A 69 -19.09 12.66 -7.17
C LEU A 69 -18.52 13.12 -5.84
N ASN A 70 -17.47 13.96 -5.88
CA ASN A 70 -16.76 14.37 -4.66
C ASN A 70 -16.07 15.72 -4.83
N LYS A 71 -15.72 16.33 -3.68
CA LYS A 71 -14.97 17.57 -3.59
C LYS A 71 -13.93 17.48 -2.48
N GLU A 72 -12.67 17.69 -2.82
CA GLU A 72 -11.54 17.65 -1.88
C GLU A 72 -10.47 18.70 -2.22
N THR A 73 -9.42 18.74 -1.40
CA THR A 73 -8.24 19.57 -1.63
C THR A 73 -7.17 18.75 -2.38
N ALA A 74 -6.37 19.46 -3.17
CA ALA A 74 -5.20 18.93 -3.85
C ALA A 74 -4.12 20.03 -3.89
N PHE A 75 -2.88 19.67 -4.23
CA PHE A 75 -1.82 20.67 -4.32
C PHE A 75 -0.82 20.35 -5.44
N PHE A 76 -0.28 21.41 -6.01
CA PHE A 76 0.72 21.34 -7.06
C PHE A 76 2.08 20.98 -6.47
N ILE A 77 2.70 20.00 -7.10
CA ILE A 77 4.05 19.46 -6.76
C ILE A 77 5.05 19.78 -7.85
N ASP A 78 4.58 20.30 -8.98
CA ASP A 78 5.32 20.88 -10.11
C ASP A 78 4.42 21.91 -10.80
N SER A 79 4.97 22.68 -11.75
CA SER A 79 4.23 23.69 -12.52
C SER A 79 2.99 23.13 -13.23
N ASN A 80 3.02 21.87 -13.63
CA ASN A 80 1.98 21.17 -14.37
C ASN A 80 1.52 19.85 -13.75
N LEU A 81 1.95 19.52 -12.52
CA LEU A 81 1.56 18.29 -11.83
C LEU A 81 0.89 18.61 -10.51
N ILE A 82 -0.27 18.02 -10.29
CA ILE A 82 -1.04 18.14 -9.06
C ILE A 82 -1.24 16.77 -8.45
N VAL A 83 -1.00 16.64 -7.14
CA VAL A 83 -1.26 15.43 -6.39
C VAL A 83 -2.57 15.54 -5.63
N CYS A 84 -3.33 14.47 -5.61
CA CYS A 84 -4.59 14.34 -4.88
C CYS A 84 -4.78 12.90 -4.38
N ARG A 85 -5.81 12.68 -3.59
CA ARG A 85 -6.26 11.33 -3.26
C ARG A 85 -6.89 10.66 -4.48
N MET A 86 -6.65 9.35 -4.63
CA MET A 86 -7.23 8.55 -5.71
C MET A 86 -8.71 8.21 -5.46
N THR A 87 -9.04 7.82 -4.23
CA THR A 87 -10.38 7.31 -3.86
C THR A 87 -11.52 8.23 -4.29
N PRO A 88 -11.46 9.57 -4.11
CA PRO A 88 -12.53 10.47 -4.55
C PRO A 88 -12.71 10.54 -6.07
N LEU A 89 -11.75 10.05 -6.83
CA LEU A 89 -11.75 10.05 -8.29
C LEU A 89 -12.09 8.67 -8.89
N LEU A 90 -12.31 7.68 -8.06
CA LEU A 90 -12.86 6.41 -8.53
C LEU A 90 -14.22 6.68 -9.18
N HIS A 91 -14.45 6.11 -10.36
CA HIS A 91 -15.60 6.38 -11.24
C HIS A 91 -15.64 7.76 -11.93
N ALA A 92 -14.66 8.64 -11.70
CA ALA A 92 -14.61 9.92 -12.37
C ALA A 92 -14.19 9.76 -13.85
N THR A 93 -14.92 10.46 -14.73
CA THR A 93 -14.54 10.65 -16.14
C THR A 93 -13.85 12.01 -16.34
N LYS A 94 -14.07 12.94 -15.40
CA LYS A 94 -13.55 14.30 -15.42
C LYS A 94 -13.29 14.82 -14.01
N VAL A 95 -12.22 15.59 -13.85
CA VAL A 95 -11.91 16.36 -12.65
C VAL A 95 -11.81 17.84 -13.01
N LYS A 96 -12.50 18.69 -12.25
CA LYS A 96 -12.39 20.14 -12.32
C LYS A 96 -11.46 20.62 -11.22
N ILE A 97 -10.38 21.31 -11.59
CA ILE A 97 -9.37 21.85 -10.69
C ILE A 97 -9.54 23.36 -10.61
N THR A 98 -9.70 23.91 -9.41
CA THR A 98 -9.78 25.35 -9.16
C THR A 98 -8.69 25.76 -8.17
N PRO A 99 -7.59 26.41 -8.61
CA PRO A 99 -6.55 26.94 -7.72
C PRO A 99 -7.14 27.94 -6.71
N TRP A 100 -6.63 27.95 -5.48
CA TRP A 100 -7.18 28.80 -4.42
C TRP A 100 -6.97 30.32 -4.63
N ASN A 101 -6.00 30.68 -5.46
CA ASN A 101 -5.73 32.07 -5.81
C ASN A 101 -6.45 32.56 -7.08
N GLY A 102 -7.22 31.68 -7.74
CA GLY A 102 -7.81 31.97 -9.05
C GLY A 102 -9.31 31.70 -9.10
N THR A 103 -9.95 32.33 -10.07
CA THR A 103 -11.37 32.10 -10.42
C THR A 103 -11.50 31.10 -11.57
N LYS A 104 -10.42 30.90 -12.35
CA LYS A 104 -10.42 29.98 -13.50
C LYS A 104 -10.28 28.54 -13.07
N SER A 105 -11.13 27.68 -13.60
CA SER A 105 -11.07 26.24 -13.39
C SER A 105 -10.54 25.52 -14.64
N TYR A 106 -9.94 24.35 -14.43
CA TYR A 106 -9.34 23.52 -15.47
C TYR A 106 -9.92 22.11 -15.42
N ASN A 107 -10.32 21.57 -16.56
CA ASN A 107 -10.84 20.21 -16.65
C ASN A 107 -9.73 19.24 -17.03
N ILE A 108 -9.60 18.16 -16.29
CA ILE A 108 -8.63 17.10 -16.48
C ILE A 108 -9.37 15.76 -16.60
N THR A 109 -8.97 14.95 -17.57
CA THR A 109 -9.54 13.64 -17.84
C THR A 109 -8.54 12.51 -17.76
N LYS A 110 -7.25 12.84 -17.51
CA LYS A 110 -6.14 11.88 -17.52
C LYS A 110 -5.25 12.04 -16.30
N PHE A 111 -4.62 10.94 -15.86
CA PHE A 111 -3.60 10.90 -14.82
C PHE A 111 -2.29 10.33 -15.36
N VAL A 112 -1.16 10.59 -14.68
CA VAL A 112 0.19 10.15 -15.08
C VAL A 112 0.84 9.20 -14.08
N ALA A 113 0.37 9.16 -12.83
CA ALA A 113 0.86 8.22 -11.83
C ALA A 113 -0.22 7.90 -10.81
N VAL A 114 -0.20 6.68 -10.28
CA VAL A 114 -1.13 6.20 -9.25
C VAL A 114 -0.41 5.29 -8.26
N ASP A 115 -0.64 5.54 -6.97
CA ASP A 115 -0.30 4.62 -5.89
C ASP A 115 -1.60 4.26 -5.15
N ARG A 116 -2.13 3.09 -5.48
CA ARG A 116 -3.39 2.57 -4.91
C ARG A 116 -3.26 2.29 -3.41
N THR A 117 -2.08 1.89 -3.00
CA THR A 117 -1.75 1.55 -1.62
C THR A 117 -1.80 2.76 -0.70
N ASN A 118 -1.28 3.88 -1.19
CA ASN A 118 -1.20 5.12 -0.42
C ASN A 118 -2.32 6.11 -0.77
N ASP A 119 -3.28 5.68 -1.61
CA ASP A 119 -4.39 6.50 -2.10
C ASP A 119 -3.92 7.79 -2.79
N LEU A 120 -2.85 7.69 -3.60
CA LEU A 120 -2.24 8.82 -4.29
C LEU A 120 -2.49 8.76 -5.80
N LEU A 121 -2.76 9.92 -6.38
CA LEU A 121 -2.91 10.11 -7.81
C LEU A 121 -2.23 11.41 -8.25
N ILE A 122 -1.47 11.36 -9.34
CA ILE A 122 -0.91 12.56 -9.97
C ILE A 122 -1.64 12.83 -11.28
N LEU A 123 -2.24 14.00 -11.37
CA LEU A 123 -2.88 14.53 -12.56
C LEU A 123 -1.92 15.48 -13.27
N LYS A 124 -1.92 15.45 -14.62
CA LYS A 124 -1.16 16.38 -15.44
C LYS A 124 -2.04 17.52 -15.91
N THR A 125 -1.62 18.74 -15.65
CA THR A 125 -2.31 19.97 -16.04
C THR A 125 -1.49 20.71 -17.13
N LYS A 126 -1.93 21.89 -17.54
CA LYS A 126 -1.08 22.90 -18.19
C LYS A 126 -0.18 23.54 -17.12
N ASN A 127 0.85 24.29 -17.55
CA ASN A 127 1.72 25.06 -16.63
C ASN A 127 0.93 26.21 -15.99
N ILE A 128 0.27 25.92 -14.86
CA ILE A 128 -0.61 26.87 -14.16
C ILE A 128 -0.11 27.23 -12.75
N CYS A 129 0.83 26.48 -12.21
CA CYS A 129 1.40 26.76 -10.88
C CYS A 129 2.82 27.33 -11.02
N ARG A 130 3.07 28.55 -10.48
CA ARG A 130 4.41 29.14 -10.47
C ARG A 130 5.27 28.70 -9.28
N ASN A 131 4.64 28.44 -8.15
CA ASN A 131 5.30 28.09 -6.88
C ASN A 131 4.76 26.76 -6.35
N PRO A 132 5.21 25.62 -6.86
CA PRO A 132 4.76 24.32 -6.38
C PRO A 132 5.22 24.06 -4.94
N VAL A 133 4.53 23.17 -4.25
CA VAL A 133 4.84 22.76 -2.87
C VAL A 133 6.17 21.99 -2.85
N LYS A 134 7.08 22.37 -1.96
CA LYS A 134 8.35 21.67 -1.75
C LYS A 134 8.15 20.49 -0.81
N LEU A 135 8.40 19.29 -1.32
CA LEU A 135 8.25 18.03 -0.60
C LEU A 135 9.53 17.65 0.16
N VAL A 136 9.39 17.22 1.42
CA VAL A 136 10.48 16.67 2.23
C VAL A 136 10.67 15.20 1.91
N SER A 137 11.91 14.74 1.72
CA SER A 137 12.22 13.33 1.42
C SER A 137 12.43 12.46 2.66
N GLN A 138 12.73 13.08 3.80
CA GLN A 138 13.08 12.36 5.04
C GLN A 138 11.86 12.02 5.89
N LYS A 139 11.97 10.93 6.66
CA LYS A 139 11.02 10.62 7.74
C LYS A 139 11.10 11.70 8.84
N ILE A 140 9.97 11.96 9.50
CA ILE A 140 9.87 13.00 10.52
C ILE A 140 9.77 12.36 11.88
N SER A 141 10.55 12.86 12.83
CA SER A 141 10.49 12.42 14.24
C SER A 141 9.19 12.86 14.93
N GLU A 142 8.82 12.14 15.97
CA GLU A 142 7.71 12.51 16.85
C GLU A 142 7.92 13.88 17.50
N GLY A 143 6.85 14.49 17.98
CA GLY A 143 6.86 15.79 18.64
C GLY A 143 6.93 17.00 17.70
N ARG A 144 7.30 16.82 16.43
CA ARG A 144 7.40 17.94 15.48
C ARG A 144 6.06 18.59 15.22
N LYS A 145 6.02 19.93 15.32
CA LYS A 145 4.84 20.74 15.02
C LYS A 145 4.47 20.60 13.55
N THR A 146 3.17 20.44 13.28
CA THR A 146 2.62 20.31 11.93
C THR A 146 1.55 21.38 11.69
N THR A 147 1.41 21.83 10.45
CA THR A 147 0.41 22.84 10.07
C THR A 147 -0.17 22.46 8.70
N TYR A 148 -1.48 22.57 8.52
CA TYR A 148 -2.07 22.53 7.19
C TYR A 148 -2.97 23.74 6.94
N PRO A 149 -3.01 24.27 5.69
CA PRO A 149 -3.91 25.34 5.31
C PRO A 149 -5.28 24.77 4.93
N SER A 150 -6.34 25.49 5.29
CA SER A 150 -7.68 25.27 4.74
C SER A 150 -8.29 26.58 4.26
N LYS A 151 -9.08 26.49 3.19
CA LYS A 151 -9.86 27.62 2.67
C LYS A 151 -11.30 27.14 2.52
N PRO A 152 -12.13 27.26 3.57
CA PRO A 152 -13.57 27.01 3.44
C PRO A 152 -14.17 27.89 2.35
N GLN A 153 -15.23 27.40 1.68
CA GLN A 153 -15.91 28.19 0.64
C GLN A 153 -16.21 29.62 1.15
N HIS A 154 -15.75 30.61 0.37
CA HIS A 154 -15.96 32.06 0.64
C HIS A 154 -15.36 32.60 1.95
N LYS A 155 -14.42 31.87 2.59
CA LYS A 155 -13.76 32.30 3.84
C LYS A 155 -12.26 32.53 3.67
N THR A 156 -11.68 33.25 4.61
CA THR A 156 -10.24 33.52 4.68
C THR A 156 -9.46 32.25 4.94
N LEU A 157 -8.20 32.22 4.50
CA LEU A 157 -7.25 31.16 4.81
C LEU A 157 -7.17 30.90 6.32
N SER A 158 -7.37 29.67 6.72
CA SER A 158 -7.19 29.20 8.09
C SER A 158 -6.01 28.26 8.17
N LEU A 159 -5.22 28.34 9.25
CA LEU A 159 -4.11 27.44 9.53
C LEU A 159 -4.47 26.56 10.73
N HIS A 160 -4.38 25.25 10.53
CA HIS A 160 -4.66 24.25 11.56
C HIS A 160 -3.34 23.67 12.05
N ASN A 161 -3.03 23.93 13.32
CA ASN A 161 -1.78 23.47 13.94
C ASN A 161 -1.98 22.16 14.68
N GLY A 162 -0.96 21.34 14.70
CA GLY A 162 -0.90 20.07 15.41
C GLY A 162 0.53 19.60 15.63
N LYS A 163 0.70 18.34 15.95
CA LYS A 163 2.01 17.67 16.12
C LYS A 163 1.99 16.30 15.47
N ASN A 164 3.14 15.86 14.97
CA ASN A 164 3.36 14.45 14.65
C ASN A 164 3.51 13.66 15.96
N ILE A 165 2.70 12.63 16.14
CA ILE A 165 2.71 11.78 17.34
C ILE A 165 3.15 10.35 17.01
N GLY A 166 3.71 10.13 15.84
CA GLY A 166 4.26 8.85 15.43
C GLY A 166 3.81 8.39 14.06
N TYR A 167 4.01 7.10 13.84
CA TYR A 167 3.60 6.40 12.64
C TYR A 167 2.57 5.34 12.99
N ILE A 168 1.60 5.20 12.15
CA ILE A 168 0.71 4.05 12.17
C ILE A 168 0.74 3.37 10.81
N ILE A 169 0.64 2.06 10.82
CA ILE A 169 0.50 1.28 9.63
C ILE A 169 -1.00 1.02 9.42
N ILE A 170 -1.59 1.65 8.41
CA ILE A 170 -3.01 1.48 8.03
C ILE A 170 -3.08 1.07 6.56
N GLU A 171 -4.20 0.50 6.15
CA GLU A 171 -4.56 0.07 4.79
C GLU A 171 -3.76 0.72 3.66
N GLY A 172 -2.70 0.34 3.21
CA GLY A 172 -1.98 0.89 2.08
C GLY A 172 -0.62 1.50 2.36
N GLY A 173 -0.15 1.66 3.59
CA GLY A 173 1.19 2.18 3.80
C GLY A 173 1.39 2.87 5.15
N ASN A 174 2.62 3.26 5.43
CA ASN A 174 2.93 4.05 6.60
C ASN A 174 2.24 5.41 6.52
N LYS A 175 1.56 5.80 7.58
CA LYS A 175 0.95 7.12 7.73
C LYS A 175 1.54 7.80 8.96
N TYR A 176 1.79 9.11 8.88
CA TYR A 176 2.00 9.89 10.09
C TYR A 176 0.69 10.00 10.84
N THR A 177 0.74 9.84 12.15
CA THR A 177 -0.34 10.18 13.05
C THR A 177 -0.12 11.60 13.54
N VAL A 178 -1.10 12.49 13.32
CA VAL A 178 -1.01 13.89 13.70
C VAL A 178 -2.22 14.33 14.52
N THR A 179 -2.03 15.30 15.40
CA THR A 179 -3.12 15.90 16.17
C THR A 179 -3.90 16.96 15.38
N ASN A 180 -3.52 17.23 14.13
CA ASN A 180 -4.37 18.00 13.20
C ASN A 180 -5.63 17.19 12.88
N ILE A 181 -6.77 17.85 12.76
CA ILE A 181 -8.02 17.20 12.37
C ILE A 181 -8.42 17.67 10.98
N PHE A 182 -8.52 16.72 10.05
CA PHE A 182 -9.01 16.97 8.71
C PHE A 182 -10.52 16.74 8.63
N TYR A 183 -11.19 17.63 7.94
CA TYR A 183 -12.61 17.53 7.61
C TYR A 183 -12.80 17.66 6.10
N THR A 184 -13.87 17.13 5.56
CA THR A 184 -14.26 17.43 4.18
C THR A 184 -14.57 18.93 4.05
N PRO A 185 -13.97 19.67 3.11
CA PRO A 185 -13.16 19.21 1.98
C PRO A 185 -11.64 19.28 2.19
N SER A 186 -11.12 19.28 3.43
CA SER A 186 -9.69 19.44 3.72
C SER A 186 -8.87 18.16 3.53
N PHE A 187 -9.49 17.01 3.28
CA PHE A 187 -8.77 15.84 2.85
C PHE A 187 -8.00 16.13 1.56
N GLY A 188 -6.78 15.64 1.47
CA GLY A 188 -5.87 15.94 0.37
C GLY A 188 -5.06 17.23 0.55
N SER A 189 -5.24 17.98 1.66
CA SER A 189 -4.45 19.19 1.94
C SER A 189 -2.97 18.85 2.19
N PRO A 190 -2.04 19.72 1.75
CA PRO A 190 -0.64 19.59 2.10
C PRO A 190 -0.43 19.85 3.59
N VAL A 191 0.44 19.06 4.23
CA VAL A 191 0.81 19.19 5.64
C VAL A 191 2.28 19.60 5.74
N PHE A 192 2.58 20.59 6.55
CA PHE A 192 3.89 21.24 6.61
C PHE A 192 4.51 21.18 8.01
N LEU A 193 5.85 21.16 8.08
CA LEU A 193 6.63 21.59 9.24
C LEU A 193 6.89 23.10 9.19
N ALA A 194 7.21 23.60 8.00
CA ALA A 194 7.37 25.01 7.65
C ALA A 194 6.78 25.22 6.24
N PRO A 195 6.54 26.48 5.79
CA PRO A 195 5.92 26.76 4.50
C PRO A 195 6.62 26.13 3.28
N ASP A 196 7.91 25.85 3.38
CA ASP A 196 8.76 25.22 2.37
C ASP A 196 9.06 23.73 2.66
N GLN A 197 8.44 23.14 3.67
CA GLN A 197 8.70 21.77 4.14
C GLN A 197 7.40 20.97 4.24
N CYS A 198 6.86 20.57 3.11
CA CYS A 198 5.68 19.70 3.06
C CYS A 198 6.06 18.25 3.36
N ILE A 199 5.46 17.68 4.39
CA ILE A 199 5.70 16.33 4.86
C ILE A 199 4.76 15.29 4.28
N GLY A 200 3.70 15.73 3.61
CA GLY A 200 2.74 14.81 3.02
C GLY A 200 1.36 15.41 2.81
N MET A 201 0.40 14.55 2.61
CA MET A 201 -0.99 14.84 2.26
C MET A 201 -1.95 14.33 3.33
N GLY A 202 -2.88 15.16 3.78
CA GLY A 202 -3.95 14.78 4.68
C GLY A 202 -4.78 13.63 4.12
N TYR A 203 -4.89 12.52 4.88
CA TYR A 203 -5.49 11.28 4.38
C TYR A 203 -6.90 11.04 4.94
N SER A 204 -7.03 10.92 6.25
CA SER A 204 -8.31 10.65 6.93
C SER A 204 -8.25 11.01 8.41
N LYS A 205 -9.42 11.10 9.06
CA LYS A 205 -9.55 11.08 10.51
C LYS A 205 -9.44 9.63 11.00
N ILE A 206 -8.88 9.40 12.19
CA ILE A 206 -8.92 8.09 12.85
C ILE A 206 -10.25 7.97 13.60
N VAL A 207 -11.03 6.94 13.28
CA VAL A 207 -12.41 6.80 13.78
C VAL A 207 -12.45 6.64 15.30
N ASP A 208 -11.51 5.88 15.87
CA ASP A 208 -11.48 5.56 17.30
C ASP A 208 -10.73 6.60 18.17
N TYR A 209 -10.17 7.65 17.55
CA TYR A 209 -9.40 8.68 18.21
C TYR A 209 -9.83 10.06 17.73
N ASP A 210 -10.77 10.67 18.41
CA ASP A 210 -11.44 11.92 18.00
C ASP A 210 -10.51 13.12 17.73
N LYS A 211 -9.28 13.09 18.22
CA LYS A 211 -8.32 14.18 18.09
C LYS A 211 -7.11 13.84 17.23
N GLN A 212 -7.21 12.81 16.38
CA GLN A 212 -6.09 12.36 15.56
C GLN A 212 -6.50 12.17 14.10
N SER A 213 -5.56 12.41 13.21
CA SER A 213 -5.73 12.20 11.78
C SER A 213 -4.47 11.61 11.17
N LEU A 214 -4.60 11.12 9.97
CA LEU A 214 -3.54 10.46 9.21
C LEU A 214 -3.03 11.36 8.09
N VAL A 215 -1.74 11.27 7.84
CA VAL A 215 -1.06 11.97 6.74
C VAL A 215 -0.29 10.95 5.91
N THR A 216 -0.54 10.92 4.61
CA THR A 216 0.28 10.15 3.66
C THR A 216 1.62 10.86 3.48
N PRO A 217 2.76 10.21 3.80
CA PRO A 217 4.08 10.83 3.73
C PRO A 217 4.48 11.28 2.33
N SER A 218 5.21 12.40 2.25
CA SER A 218 5.69 13.02 1.00
C SER A 218 6.64 12.15 0.20
N PHE A 219 7.40 11.25 0.83
CA PHE A 219 8.30 10.37 0.10
C PHE A 219 7.57 9.40 -0.85
N TYR A 220 6.30 9.04 -0.58
CA TYR A 220 5.47 8.30 -1.53
C TYR A 220 5.13 9.15 -2.77
N ILE A 221 4.87 10.46 -2.56
CA ILE A 221 4.61 11.40 -3.66
C ILE A 221 5.87 11.58 -4.51
N LEU A 222 7.03 11.74 -3.87
CA LEU A 222 8.33 11.86 -4.55
C LEU A 222 8.65 10.61 -5.39
N TYR A 223 8.30 9.42 -4.87
CA TYR A 223 8.46 8.19 -5.65
C TYR A 223 7.58 8.18 -6.90
N LEU A 224 6.32 8.58 -6.77
CA LEU A 224 5.41 8.67 -7.91
C LEU A 224 5.90 9.67 -8.96
N LEU A 225 6.48 10.79 -8.53
CA LEU A 225 7.08 11.78 -9.44
C LEU A 225 8.19 11.20 -10.31
N LYS A 226 9.04 10.33 -9.74
CA LYS A 226 10.14 9.67 -10.45
C LYS A 226 9.65 8.55 -11.38
N ASN A 227 8.44 7.99 -11.15
CA ASN A 227 7.91 6.83 -11.84
C ASN A 227 6.60 7.15 -12.59
N GLN A 228 6.59 8.25 -13.33
CA GLN A 228 5.43 8.61 -14.15
C GLN A 228 5.29 7.67 -15.35
N ASN A 229 4.03 7.45 -15.73
CA ASN A 229 3.65 6.67 -16.91
C ASN A 229 3.06 7.60 -17.98
N PRO A 230 2.93 7.14 -19.25
CA PRO A 230 2.11 7.83 -20.22
C PRO A 230 0.72 8.10 -19.68
N ALA A 231 0.16 9.27 -20.00
CA ALA A 231 -1.12 9.71 -19.47
C ALA A 231 -2.26 8.73 -19.80
N LYS A 232 -2.98 8.27 -18.78
CA LYS A 232 -4.11 7.33 -18.88
C LYS A 232 -5.41 8.05 -18.55
N PRO A 233 -6.57 7.66 -19.15
CA PRO A 233 -7.85 8.24 -18.79
C PRO A 233 -8.26 7.90 -17.36
N LEU A 234 -8.94 8.81 -16.66
CA LEU A 234 -9.44 8.61 -15.30
C LEU A 234 -10.35 7.37 -15.19
N SER A 235 -11.14 7.08 -16.18
CA SER A 235 -12.00 5.88 -16.24
C SER A 235 -11.19 4.56 -16.10
N SER A 236 -9.88 4.58 -16.38
CA SER A 236 -9.02 3.42 -16.19
C SER A 236 -8.58 3.20 -14.74
N LEU A 237 -8.89 4.11 -13.82
CA LEU A 237 -8.67 3.92 -12.38
C LEU A 237 -9.50 2.76 -11.84
N ILE A 238 -10.70 2.58 -12.37
CA ILE A 238 -11.46 1.37 -12.14
C ILE A 238 -11.08 0.41 -13.26
N SER A 239 -10.45 -0.68 -12.89
CA SER A 239 -10.22 -1.77 -13.82
C SER A 239 -11.56 -2.43 -14.15
N THR A 240 -12.35 -1.80 -15.02
CA THR A 240 -13.39 -2.55 -15.75
C THR A 240 -12.63 -3.53 -16.62
N LYS A 241 -12.65 -4.80 -16.21
CA LYS A 241 -12.08 -5.90 -16.98
C LYS A 241 -12.84 -6.01 -18.28
N SER A 242 -12.42 -5.29 -19.30
CA SER A 242 -12.92 -5.54 -20.65
C SER A 242 -12.62 -7.00 -21.02
N LYS A 243 -13.59 -7.74 -21.54
CA LYS A 243 -13.39 -9.10 -22.06
C LYS A 243 -12.18 -9.18 -23.01
N THR A 244 -11.97 -8.15 -23.83
CA THR A 244 -10.82 -8.02 -24.74
C THR A 244 -9.47 -7.99 -24.01
N ARG A 245 -9.36 -7.27 -22.87
CA ARG A 245 -8.14 -7.21 -22.05
C ARG A 245 -7.84 -8.57 -21.41
N THR A 246 -8.86 -9.26 -20.95
CA THR A 246 -8.75 -10.61 -20.38
C THR A 246 -8.26 -11.61 -21.43
N ILE A 247 -8.78 -11.57 -22.67
CA ILE A 247 -8.33 -12.39 -23.79
C ILE A 247 -6.86 -12.08 -24.14
N ALA A 248 -6.47 -10.81 -24.24
CA ALA A 248 -5.09 -10.41 -24.49
C ALA A 248 -4.14 -10.91 -23.40
N ASN A 249 -4.54 -10.84 -22.12
CA ASN A 249 -3.73 -11.33 -20.99
C ASN A 249 -3.60 -12.86 -21.00
N SER A 250 -4.58 -13.60 -21.49
CA SER A 250 -4.50 -15.07 -21.59
C SER A 250 -3.42 -15.56 -22.55
N LYS A 251 -3.00 -14.72 -23.49
CA LYS A 251 -1.95 -15.00 -24.48
C LYS A 251 -0.53 -14.71 -23.99
N ILE A 252 -0.38 -14.10 -22.80
CA ILE A 252 0.93 -13.81 -22.22
C ILE A 252 1.65 -15.10 -21.86
N LYS A 253 2.85 -15.29 -22.41
CA LYS A 253 3.65 -16.50 -22.22
C LYS A 253 4.22 -16.62 -20.82
N GLY A 254 4.55 -15.48 -20.17
CA GLY A 254 5.11 -15.46 -18.82
C GLY A 254 5.43 -14.05 -18.33
N LEU A 255 5.94 -13.98 -17.12
CA LEU A 255 6.48 -12.77 -16.52
C LEU A 255 7.89 -13.06 -15.97
N LEU A 256 8.74 -12.06 -15.98
CA LEU A 256 10.08 -12.10 -15.40
C LEU A 256 10.08 -11.30 -14.09
N ILE A 257 10.44 -11.94 -13.01
CA ILE A 257 10.72 -11.32 -11.70
C ILE A 257 12.23 -11.20 -11.59
N GLU A 258 12.74 -9.97 -11.58
CA GLU A 258 14.15 -9.64 -11.42
C GLU A 258 14.41 -9.30 -9.95
N THR A 259 15.27 -10.06 -9.28
CA THR A 259 15.61 -9.85 -7.87
C THR A 259 17.10 -9.56 -7.68
N ASP A 260 17.51 -9.17 -6.47
CA ASP A 260 18.92 -9.03 -6.10
C ASP A 260 19.69 -10.33 -6.16
N MET A 261 18.99 -11.48 -6.07
CA MET A 261 19.60 -12.80 -6.05
C MET A 261 19.48 -13.56 -7.37
N GLY A 262 18.87 -12.96 -8.39
CA GLY A 262 18.68 -13.55 -9.71
C GLY A 262 17.25 -13.44 -10.22
N ASN A 263 16.99 -14.09 -11.35
CA ASN A 263 15.76 -13.99 -12.11
C ASN A 263 14.87 -15.21 -11.93
N ILE A 264 13.56 -14.99 -11.78
CA ILE A 264 12.55 -16.05 -11.71
C ILE A 264 11.53 -15.80 -12.82
N LYS A 265 11.36 -16.77 -13.75
CA LYS A 265 10.31 -16.71 -14.76
C LYS A 265 9.08 -17.45 -14.26
N ILE A 266 7.92 -16.83 -14.40
CA ILE A 266 6.64 -17.36 -13.94
C ILE A 266 5.61 -17.39 -15.07
N LYS A 267 4.66 -18.31 -14.97
CA LYS A 267 3.46 -18.38 -15.83
C LYS A 267 2.21 -18.28 -14.95
N LEU A 268 1.30 -17.39 -15.28
CA LEU A 268 0.02 -17.26 -14.60
C LEU A 268 -1.03 -18.16 -15.25
N PHE A 269 -1.98 -18.67 -14.46
CA PHE A 269 -3.00 -19.59 -14.93
C PHE A 269 -4.22 -18.88 -15.52
N ASN A 270 -4.68 -19.37 -16.66
CA ASN A 270 -5.90 -18.90 -17.28
C ASN A 270 -7.16 -19.35 -16.51
N SER A 271 -7.06 -20.42 -15.73
CA SER A 271 -8.14 -20.91 -14.85
C SER A 271 -8.43 -19.98 -13.66
N THR A 272 -7.51 -19.04 -13.33
CA THR A 272 -7.71 -18.03 -12.31
C THR A 272 -7.61 -16.61 -12.88
N PRO A 273 -8.49 -16.22 -13.81
CA PRO A 273 -8.36 -15.02 -14.64
C PRO A 273 -8.34 -13.73 -13.82
N SER A 274 -9.09 -13.68 -12.72
CA SER A 274 -9.10 -12.50 -11.84
C SER A 274 -7.74 -12.24 -11.21
N TYR A 275 -7.03 -13.26 -10.77
CA TYR A 275 -5.69 -13.16 -10.20
C TYR A 275 -4.64 -12.85 -11.26
N ARG A 276 -4.69 -13.57 -12.40
CA ARG A 276 -3.82 -13.32 -13.55
C ARG A 276 -3.90 -11.88 -14.02
N ASP A 277 -5.10 -11.39 -14.29
CA ASP A 277 -5.31 -10.07 -14.87
C ASP A 277 -4.96 -8.95 -13.89
N ASN A 278 -5.23 -9.17 -12.60
CA ASN A 278 -4.84 -8.28 -11.52
C ASN A 278 -3.31 -8.19 -11.40
N PHE A 279 -2.62 -9.32 -11.33
CA PHE A 279 -1.16 -9.37 -11.23
C PHE A 279 -0.49 -8.70 -12.45
N ILE A 280 -0.99 -8.95 -13.67
CA ILE A 280 -0.50 -8.30 -14.88
C ILE A 280 -0.75 -6.79 -14.85
N SER A 281 -1.90 -6.34 -14.35
CA SER A 281 -2.21 -4.90 -14.23
C SER A 281 -1.23 -4.21 -13.29
N LEU A 282 -1.02 -4.76 -12.10
CA LEU A 282 -0.07 -4.25 -11.12
C LEU A 282 1.38 -4.28 -11.66
N THR A 283 1.75 -5.32 -12.40
CA THR A 283 3.05 -5.39 -13.08
C THR A 283 3.22 -4.24 -14.07
N ARG A 284 2.24 -3.98 -14.92
CA ARG A 284 2.28 -2.88 -15.90
C ARG A 284 2.28 -1.49 -15.27
N GLU A 285 1.76 -1.38 -14.06
CA GLU A 285 1.78 -0.16 -13.25
C GLU A 285 3.10 0.04 -12.50
N GLY A 286 4.03 -0.96 -12.56
CA GLY A 286 5.29 -0.93 -11.81
C GLY A 286 5.10 -1.11 -10.31
N TYR A 287 3.94 -1.64 -9.88
CA TYR A 287 3.59 -1.81 -8.47
C TYR A 287 4.62 -2.62 -7.70
N TYR A 288 5.19 -3.66 -8.30
CA TYR A 288 6.13 -4.56 -7.64
C TYR A 288 7.57 -4.05 -7.58
N ASN A 289 7.87 -2.93 -8.25
CA ASN A 289 9.23 -2.40 -8.29
C ASN A 289 9.70 -1.99 -6.90
N ASN A 290 10.91 -2.43 -6.55
CA ASN A 290 11.58 -2.15 -5.27
C ASN A 290 10.88 -2.70 -4.02
N LEU A 291 9.95 -3.67 -4.16
CA LEU A 291 9.37 -4.35 -3.00
C LEU A 291 10.32 -5.41 -2.44
N LEU A 292 10.29 -5.62 -1.11
CA LEU A 292 11.03 -6.67 -0.46
C LEU A 292 10.38 -8.05 -0.68
N ILE A 293 11.19 -9.08 -0.72
CA ILE A 293 10.79 -10.41 -0.27
C ILE A 293 10.81 -10.34 1.26
N HIS A 294 9.66 -10.02 1.83
CA HIS A 294 9.54 -9.61 3.23
C HIS A 294 9.31 -10.75 4.21
N ARG A 295 9.05 -11.95 3.70
CA ARG A 295 8.86 -13.13 4.53
C ARG A 295 9.43 -14.37 3.84
N VAL A 296 10.31 -15.03 4.54
CA VAL A 296 10.99 -16.25 4.11
C VAL A 296 10.81 -17.31 5.18
N MET A 297 10.25 -18.45 4.82
CA MET A 297 10.03 -19.57 5.74
C MET A 297 10.61 -20.84 5.16
N ALA A 298 11.60 -21.39 5.85
CA ALA A 298 12.18 -22.69 5.49
C ALA A 298 11.11 -23.79 5.44
N GLY A 299 11.15 -24.62 4.41
CA GLY A 299 10.15 -25.68 4.20
C GLY A 299 8.78 -25.21 3.71
N PHE A 300 8.57 -23.91 3.52
CA PHE A 300 7.36 -23.34 2.94
C PHE A 300 7.64 -22.58 1.64
N GLY A 301 8.26 -21.39 1.74
CA GLY A 301 8.44 -20.54 0.57
C GLY A 301 8.87 -19.12 0.89
N ILE A 302 8.82 -18.30 -0.15
CA ILE A 302 9.15 -16.88 -0.11
C ILE A 302 7.91 -16.04 -0.44
N GLN A 303 7.70 -14.93 0.26
CA GLN A 303 6.52 -14.07 0.09
C GLN A 303 6.94 -12.62 -0.18
N SER A 304 6.24 -11.99 -1.12
CA SER A 304 6.43 -10.60 -1.53
C SER A 304 5.11 -9.93 -1.91
N GLY A 305 5.17 -8.70 -2.43
CA GLY A 305 4.02 -7.96 -2.96
C GLY A 305 3.37 -7.02 -1.96
N ALA A 306 3.90 -6.91 -0.73
CA ALA A 306 3.42 -5.96 0.25
C ALA A 306 3.99 -4.56 0.01
N ALA A 307 3.13 -3.58 -0.17
CA ALA A 307 3.51 -2.23 -0.59
C ALA A 307 4.26 -1.43 0.48
N ASP A 308 4.05 -1.73 1.76
CA ASP A 308 4.78 -1.12 2.89
C ASP A 308 6.27 -1.49 2.92
N THR A 309 6.69 -2.43 2.08
CA THR A 309 8.08 -2.86 1.97
C THR A 309 8.94 -1.99 1.06
N ARG A 310 8.34 -1.15 0.22
CA ARG A 310 9.04 -0.36 -0.81
C ARG A 310 10.10 0.57 -0.24
N TYR A 311 9.82 1.17 0.91
CA TYR A 311 10.70 2.14 1.58
C TYR A 311 11.07 1.69 2.99
N ALA A 312 10.90 0.41 3.28
CA ALA A 312 11.14 -0.12 4.60
C ALA A 312 12.60 0.10 5.02
N GLY A 313 12.78 0.66 6.21
CA GLY A 313 14.04 0.67 6.93
C GLY A 313 14.30 -0.69 7.59
N LYS A 314 15.50 -0.87 8.14
CA LYS A 314 15.96 -2.15 8.71
C LYS A 314 15.03 -2.68 9.82
N ASP A 315 14.52 -1.79 10.67
CA ASP A 315 13.74 -2.14 11.86
C ASP A 315 12.21 -2.01 11.65
N ASP A 316 11.78 -1.67 10.42
CA ASP A 316 10.34 -1.51 10.13
C ASP A 316 9.65 -2.89 10.11
N ILE A 317 8.52 -3.00 10.81
CA ILE A 317 7.61 -4.15 10.69
C ILE A 317 6.82 -3.98 9.39
N VAL A 318 6.93 -4.95 8.50
CA VAL A 318 6.39 -4.90 7.13
C VAL A 318 5.61 -6.15 6.76
N GLY A 319 4.98 -6.14 5.59
CA GLY A 319 4.29 -7.32 5.06
C GLY A 319 2.77 -7.31 5.32
N TRP A 320 2.23 -6.19 5.80
CA TRP A 320 0.82 -6.07 6.18
C TRP A 320 -0.06 -5.42 5.11
N LYS A 321 0.52 -4.89 4.03
CA LYS A 321 -0.15 -3.99 3.10
C LYS A 321 -0.32 -4.56 1.71
N GLY A 322 -1.55 -4.51 1.24
CA GLY A 322 -1.92 -4.74 -0.13
C GLY A 322 -2.25 -3.43 -0.88
N PRO A 323 -2.90 -3.53 -2.04
CA PRO A 323 -3.25 -2.39 -2.89
C PRO A 323 -4.56 -1.70 -2.49
N GLY A 324 -5.06 -1.92 -1.26
CA GLY A 324 -6.32 -1.37 -0.76
C GLY A 324 -7.57 -2.16 -1.17
N TYR A 325 -7.40 -3.35 -1.73
CA TYR A 325 -8.50 -4.26 -2.05
C TYR A 325 -8.07 -5.73 -1.92
N THR A 326 -9.05 -6.61 -1.86
CA THR A 326 -8.87 -8.07 -1.80
C THR A 326 -9.54 -8.73 -3.00
N LEU A 327 -9.07 -9.92 -3.35
CA LEU A 327 -9.67 -10.75 -4.40
C LEU A 327 -10.53 -11.86 -3.78
N PRO A 328 -11.69 -12.21 -4.38
CA PRO A 328 -12.44 -13.37 -3.92
C PRO A 328 -11.64 -14.64 -4.09
N ALA A 329 -11.79 -15.60 -3.17
CA ALA A 329 -11.17 -16.90 -3.31
C ALA A 329 -11.56 -17.57 -4.65
N HIS A 330 -10.59 -18.23 -5.28
CA HIS A 330 -10.80 -18.96 -6.52
C HIS A 330 -10.02 -20.28 -6.47
N ILE A 331 -10.59 -21.25 -5.80
CA ILE A 331 -10.00 -22.58 -5.65
C ILE A 331 -10.32 -23.37 -6.92
N VAL A 332 -9.30 -23.84 -7.63
CA VAL A 332 -9.43 -24.63 -8.85
C VAL A 332 -9.13 -26.08 -8.53
N HIS A 333 -10.07 -26.97 -8.80
CA HIS A 333 -9.89 -28.40 -8.60
C HIS A 333 -8.66 -28.91 -9.38
N GLY A 334 -7.81 -29.71 -8.70
CA GLY A 334 -6.58 -30.26 -9.28
C GLY A 334 -5.36 -29.34 -9.24
N LEU A 335 -5.51 -28.06 -8.86
CA LEU A 335 -4.37 -27.23 -8.48
C LEU A 335 -4.05 -27.45 -6.98
N PHE A 336 -2.82 -27.78 -6.68
CA PHE A 336 -2.34 -28.03 -5.33
C PHE A 336 -0.94 -27.44 -5.12
N HIS A 337 -0.56 -27.14 -3.87
CA HIS A 337 0.62 -26.35 -3.51
C HIS A 337 1.93 -27.14 -3.58
N LYS A 338 2.20 -27.81 -4.70
CA LYS A 338 3.51 -28.40 -4.93
C LYS A 338 4.58 -27.32 -5.12
N ARG A 339 5.83 -27.71 -4.93
CA ARG A 339 7.00 -26.86 -5.16
C ARG A 339 6.92 -26.14 -6.51
N GLY A 340 7.22 -24.84 -6.51
CA GLY A 340 7.17 -23.97 -7.68
C GLY A 340 5.80 -23.34 -7.96
N MET A 341 4.73 -23.68 -7.21
CA MET A 341 3.45 -23.01 -7.36
C MET A 341 3.46 -21.63 -6.73
N ILE A 342 2.63 -20.75 -7.29
CA ILE A 342 2.44 -19.37 -6.83
C ILE A 342 1.02 -19.22 -6.31
N GLY A 343 0.90 -18.84 -5.05
CA GLY A 343 -0.37 -18.61 -4.40
C GLY A 343 -0.48 -17.19 -3.82
N SER A 344 -1.69 -16.82 -3.45
CA SER A 344 -1.98 -15.54 -2.83
C SER A 344 -2.27 -15.72 -1.33
N PRO A 345 -1.57 -14.97 -0.45
CA PRO A 345 -1.82 -15.02 0.98
C PRO A 345 -3.16 -14.37 1.31
N ARG A 346 -3.70 -14.71 2.46
CA ARG A 346 -4.94 -14.17 3.00
C ARG A 346 -4.88 -14.02 4.51
N MET A 347 -5.76 -13.20 5.07
CA MET A 347 -5.93 -13.08 6.52
C MET A 347 -6.50 -14.38 7.11
N PRO A 348 -6.23 -14.66 8.41
CA PRO A 348 -6.77 -15.82 9.13
C PRO A 348 -8.30 -15.86 9.10
N ASP A 349 -8.86 -17.05 9.15
CA ASP A 349 -10.30 -17.33 8.99
C ASP A 349 -11.19 -16.53 9.94
N LYS A 350 -10.77 -16.35 11.19
CA LYS A 350 -11.49 -15.53 12.20
C LYS A 350 -11.76 -14.09 11.74
N LYS A 351 -10.91 -13.55 10.86
CA LYS A 351 -11.02 -12.17 10.31
C LYS A 351 -11.44 -12.15 8.85
N ASN A 352 -11.57 -13.32 8.21
CA ASN A 352 -11.77 -13.44 6.77
C ASN A 352 -12.58 -14.71 6.41
N ASN A 353 -13.83 -14.76 6.87
CA ASN A 353 -14.74 -15.89 6.65
C ASN A 353 -15.07 -16.18 5.16
N LYS A 354 -14.80 -15.22 4.26
CA LYS A 354 -14.97 -15.37 2.80
C LYS A 354 -13.69 -15.80 2.09
N PHE A 355 -12.63 -16.13 2.81
CA PHE A 355 -11.32 -16.58 2.30
C PHE A 355 -10.73 -15.65 1.22
N ARG A 356 -11.02 -14.36 1.31
CA ARG A 356 -10.52 -13.37 0.34
C ARG A 356 -9.01 -13.24 0.45
N SER A 357 -8.33 -13.25 -0.69
CA SER A 357 -6.89 -13.10 -0.78
C SER A 357 -6.47 -11.63 -0.84
N ASP A 358 -5.24 -11.34 -0.41
CA ASP A 358 -4.62 -10.03 -0.64
C ASP A 358 -4.59 -9.69 -2.13
N GLY A 359 -4.76 -8.40 -2.43
CA GLY A 359 -4.86 -7.94 -3.82
C GLY A 359 -3.52 -7.87 -4.57
N SER A 360 -2.37 -7.95 -3.87
CA SER A 360 -1.06 -7.82 -4.49
C SER A 360 -0.03 -8.82 -3.99
N GLN A 361 -0.16 -9.28 -2.73
CA GLN A 361 0.83 -10.18 -2.18
C GLN A 361 0.74 -11.57 -2.83
N PHE A 362 1.89 -12.19 -2.93
CA PHE A 362 2.04 -13.55 -3.47
C PHE A 362 3.18 -14.28 -2.75
N TYR A 363 3.09 -15.60 -2.76
CA TYR A 363 4.19 -16.46 -2.32
C TYR A 363 4.57 -17.46 -3.41
N ILE A 364 5.84 -17.86 -3.42
CA ILE A 364 6.37 -18.95 -4.24
C ILE A 364 6.68 -20.12 -3.31
N VAL A 365 6.08 -21.27 -3.56
CA VAL A 365 6.30 -22.48 -2.76
C VAL A 365 7.68 -23.06 -3.09
N THR A 366 8.58 -23.10 -2.14
CA THR A 366 9.84 -23.89 -2.22
C THR A 366 9.66 -25.25 -1.56
N GLY A 367 8.91 -25.32 -0.48
CA GLY A 367 8.44 -26.53 0.17
C GLY A 367 9.54 -27.52 0.60
N ARG A 368 9.13 -28.65 1.12
CA ARG A 368 9.96 -29.84 1.36
C ARG A 368 9.17 -31.11 1.03
N PRO A 369 9.82 -32.24 0.87
CA PRO A 369 9.16 -33.54 0.84
C PRO A 369 8.50 -33.90 2.18
N TYR A 370 7.45 -34.71 2.13
CA TYR A 370 6.67 -35.21 3.26
C TYR A 370 6.68 -36.73 3.28
N SER A 371 6.65 -37.35 4.45
CA SER A 371 6.38 -38.80 4.62
C SER A 371 4.88 -39.09 4.50
N ASP A 372 4.51 -40.35 4.34
CA ASP A 372 3.11 -40.77 4.35
C ASP A 372 2.44 -40.44 5.66
N SER A 373 3.10 -40.70 6.81
CA SER A 373 2.57 -40.34 8.13
C SER A 373 2.27 -38.84 8.30
N GLU A 374 3.18 -37.99 7.82
CA GLU A 374 2.95 -36.52 7.86
C GLU A 374 1.76 -36.11 6.98
N LEU A 375 1.55 -36.77 5.85
CA LEU A 375 0.40 -36.50 4.99
C LEU A 375 -0.89 -37.02 5.62
N ASP A 376 -0.87 -38.19 6.28
CA ASP A 376 -2.03 -38.74 7.00
C ASP A 376 -2.45 -37.82 8.16
N ASP A 377 -1.49 -37.26 8.89
CA ASP A 377 -1.77 -36.28 9.96
C ASP A 377 -2.40 -35.00 9.39
N LEU A 378 -1.92 -34.51 8.25
CA LEU A 378 -2.49 -33.33 7.59
C LEU A 378 -3.91 -33.60 7.05
N GLU A 379 -4.19 -34.79 6.54
CA GLU A 379 -5.54 -35.18 6.11
C GLU A 379 -6.51 -35.17 7.29
N LYS A 380 -6.11 -35.75 8.42
CA LYS A 380 -6.90 -35.74 9.66
C LYS A 380 -7.16 -34.29 10.18
N GLU A 381 -6.09 -33.48 10.26
CA GLU A 381 -6.17 -32.12 10.77
C GLU A 381 -7.03 -31.18 9.90
N ASN A 382 -6.97 -31.35 8.59
CA ASN A 382 -7.67 -30.47 7.65
C ASN A 382 -9.01 -31.06 7.17
N HIS A 383 -9.41 -32.25 7.69
CA HIS A 383 -10.60 -32.98 7.21
C HIS A 383 -10.63 -33.08 5.68
N SER A 384 -9.49 -33.44 5.08
CA SER A 384 -9.30 -33.46 3.63
C SER A 384 -8.62 -34.76 3.19
N HIS A 385 -8.64 -35.03 1.90
CA HIS A 385 -8.00 -36.20 1.31
C HIS A 385 -7.09 -35.79 0.17
N PHE A 386 -5.84 -36.28 0.18
CA PHE A 386 -4.93 -36.15 -0.96
C PHE A 386 -5.11 -37.30 -1.92
N THR A 387 -5.24 -37.02 -3.20
CA THR A 387 -5.20 -38.06 -4.25
C THR A 387 -3.84 -38.77 -4.25
N ALA A 388 -3.77 -40.00 -4.78
CA ALA A 388 -2.54 -40.73 -4.92
C ALA A 388 -1.46 -39.90 -5.67
N ARG A 389 -1.87 -39.13 -6.68
CA ARG A 389 -0.98 -38.21 -7.40
C ARG A 389 -0.44 -37.08 -6.52
N GLN A 390 -1.25 -36.47 -5.68
CA GLN A 390 -0.81 -35.43 -4.75
C GLN A 390 0.16 -36.00 -3.74
N ARG A 391 -0.14 -37.12 -3.12
CA ARG A 391 0.75 -37.81 -2.18
C ARG A 391 2.09 -38.10 -2.82
N GLN A 392 2.10 -38.69 -4.02
CA GLN A 392 3.36 -38.96 -4.74
C GLN A 392 4.19 -37.72 -4.99
N VAL A 393 3.56 -36.61 -5.40
CA VAL A 393 4.24 -35.33 -5.62
C VAL A 393 4.78 -34.75 -4.32
N TYR A 394 3.99 -34.74 -3.25
CA TYR A 394 4.44 -34.24 -1.96
C TYR A 394 5.55 -35.05 -1.34
N LYS A 395 5.60 -36.36 -1.59
CA LYS A 395 6.67 -37.22 -1.11
C LYS A 395 7.99 -37.03 -1.88
N THR A 396 7.93 -36.65 -3.15
CA THR A 396 9.11 -36.55 -4.02
C THR A 396 9.57 -35.14 -4.27
N ILE A 397 8.68 -34.31 -4.80
CA ILE A 397 8.98 -32.89 -5.17
C ILE A 397 8.80 -31.96 -3.97
N GLY A 398 7.88 -32.32 -3.09
CA GLY A 398 7.50 -31.48 -1.93
C GLY A 398 6.53 -30.36 -2.25
N GLY A 399 6.23 -29.56 -1.23
CA GLY A 399 5.30 -28.46 -1.35
C GLY A 399 4.80 -27.93 -0.01
N ALA A 400 3.56 -27.44 0.00
CA ALA A 400 2.87 -26.91 1.17
C ALA A 400 1.44 -27.48 1.24
N PRO A 401 1.25 -28.80 1.47
CA PRO A 401 -0.04 -29.49 1.38
C PRO A 401 -1.11 -28.92 2.32
N TYR A 402 -0.72 -28.33 3.44
CA TYR A 402 -1.63 -27.72 4.43
C TYR A 402 -2.36 -26.47 3.94
N LEU A 403 -2.04 -25.96 2.75
CA LEU A 403 -2.72 -24.81 2.12
C LEU A 403 -3.76 -25.24 1.08
N ASP A 404 -3.78 -26.53 0.71
CA ASP A 404 -4.68 -27.00 -0.33
C ASP A 404 -6.15 -26.79 0.03
N GLY A 405 -6.95 -26.48 -0.99
CA GLY A 405 -8.39 -26.23 -0.83
C GLY A 405 -8.75 -24.89 -0.18
N THR A 406 -7.79 -24.17 0.42
CA THR A 406 -8.08 -22.95 1.20
C THR A 406 -7.38 -21.70 0.71
N TYR A 407 -6.31 -21.84 -0.09
CA TYR A 407 -5.58 -20.72 -0.68
C TYR A 407 -5.61 -20.78 -2.21
N THR A 408 -5.77 -19.64 -2.85
CA THR A 408 -5.82 -19.56 -4.34
C THR A 408 -4.43 -19.68 -4.93
N ILE A 409 -4.24 -20.67 -5.77
CA ILE A 409 -3.08 -20.85 -6.62
C ILE A 409 -3.37 -20.20 -7.98
N PHE A 410 -2.52 -19.29 -8.44
CA PHE A 410 -2.78 -18.55 -9.68
C PHE A 410 -1.62 -18.57 -10.69
N GLY A 411 -0.52 -19.27 -10.37
CA GLY A 411 0.62 -19.37 -11.26
C GLY A 411 1.62 -20.44 -10.85
N LYS A 412 2.67 -20.54 -11.64
CA LYS A 412 3.83 -21.43 -11.37
C LYS A 412 5.13 -20.81 -11.85
N VAL A 413 6.21 -21.18 -11.23
CA VAL A 413 7.58 -20.95 -11.73
C VAL A 413 7.83 -21.84 -12.94
N ILE A 414 8.36 -21.27 -14.01
CA ILE A 414 8.75 -22.01 -15.22
C ILE A 414 10.27 -22.05 -15.43
N SER A 415 11.01 -21.14 -14.78
CA SER A 415 12.47 -21.13 -14.72
C SER A 415 12.93 -20.32 -13.52
N GLY A 416 14.09 -20.64 -12.94
CA GLY A 416 14.68 -19.92 -11.83
C GLY A 416 14.16 -20.35 -10.44
N ILE A 417 13.63 -21.56 -10.30
CA ILE A 417 13.22 -22.10 -8.99
C ILE A 417 14.41 -22.20 -8.01
N ASN A 418 15.61 -22.44 -8.51
CA ASN A 418 16.84 -22.42 -7.73
C ASN A 418 17.15 -21.04 -7.11
N VAL A 419 16.70 -19.94 -7.74
CA VAL A 419 16.80 -18.60 -7.15
C VAL A 419 15.84 -18.48 -5.96
N ALA A 420 14.60 -18.97 -6.10
CA ALA A 420 13.65 -19.00 -4.98
C ALA A 420 14.17 -19.87 -3.82
N ASP A 421 14.83 -20.99 -4.11
CA ASP A 421 15.46 -21.83 -3.10
C ASP A 421 16.62 -21.13 -2.39
N LYS A 422 17.46 -20.43 -3.15
CA LYS A 422 18.56 -19.64 -2.59
C LYS A 422 18.02 -18.56 -1.64
N ILE A 423 16.95 -17.88 -2.03
CA ILE A 423 16.27 -16.90 -1.20
C ILE A 423 15.67 -17.56 0.05
N SER A 424 15.05 -18.74 -0.09
CA SER A 424 14.39 -19.45 1.02
C SER A 424 15.35 -19.94 2.11
N LYS A 425 16.65 -19.93 1.84
CA LYS A 425 17.73 -20.31 2.77
C LYS A 425 18.40 -19.07 3.44
N SER A 426 17.91 -17.86 3.17
CA SER A 426 18.45 -16.66 3.77
C SER A 426 18.17 -16.61 5.28
N ASP A 427 19.12 -16.09 6.05
CA ASP A 427 18.93 -15.80 7.46
C ASP A 427 17.81 -14.78 7.65
N VAL A 428 16.96 -15.01 8.64
CA VAL A 428 15.77 -14.20 8.90
C VAL A 428 15.72 -13.72 10.34
N ASP A 429 15.06 -12.61 10.56
CA ASP A 429 14.73 -12.09 11.88
C ASP A 429 13.55 -12.86 12.53
N LYS A 430 13.15 -12.45 13.73
CA LYS A 430 12.00 -13.02 14.46
C LYS A 430 10.65 -12.91 13.73
N ASN A 431 10.55 -12.06 12.73
CA ASN A 431 9.37 -11.85 11.88
C ASN A 431 9.48 -12.57 10.52
N TYR A 432 10.49 -13.42 10.36
CA TYR A 432 10.81 -14.12 9.10
C TYR A 432 11.23 -13.19 7.96
N ARG A 433 11.58 -11.93 8.22
CA ARG A 433 12.16 -11.04 7.24
C ARG A 433 13.65 -11.36 7.07
N PRO A 434 14.16 -11.48 5.82
CA PRO A 434 15.60 -11.61 5.59
C PRO A 434 16.39 -10.52 6.31
N ILE A 435 17.42 -10.91 7.09
CA ILE A 435 18.32 -9.96 7.81
C ILE A 435 18.97 -9.00 6.81
N LYS A 436 19.38 -9.53 5.65
CA LYS A 436 19.81 -8.74 4.50
C LYS A 436 18.63 -8.61 3.54
N ASP A 437 18.12 -7.40 3.38
CA ASP A 437 17.01 -7.12 2.49
C ASP A 437 17.23 -7.68 1.08
N ILE A 438 16.23 -8.38 0.56
CA ILE A 438 16.21 -8.92 -0.81
C ILE A 438 15.05 -8.24 -1.54
N ARG A 439 15.34 -7.54 -2.64
CA ARG A 439 14.34 -6.76 -3.37
C ARG A 439 13.98 -7.36 -4.71
N ILE A 440 12.71 -7.19 -5.08
CA ILE A 440 12.25 -7.29 -6.46
C ILE A 440 12.64 -5.99 -7.15
N LYS A 441 13.63 -6.03 -8.04
CA LYS A 441 14.03 -4.86 -8.84
C LYS A 441 12.90 -4.44 -9.77
N LYS A 442 12.31 -5.42 -10.45
CA LYS A 442 11.23 -5.21 -11.40
C LYS A 442 10.49 -6.52 -11.68
N ILE A 443 9.20 -6.42 -12.03
CA ILE A 443 8.48 -7.49 -12.73
C ILE A 443 8.10 -6.98 -14.12
N SER A 444 8.33 -7.77 -15.16
CA SER A 444 8.01 -7.44 -16.54
C SER A 444 7.29 -8.57 -17.27
N VAL A 445 6.44 -8.22 -18.24
CA VAL A 445 5.73 -9.18 -19.08
C VAL A 445 6.67 -9.67 -20.18
N ILE A 446 6.77 -11.01 -20.34
CA ILE A 446 7.48 -11.66 -21.45
C ILE A 446 6.50 -11.82 -22.61
N LYS A 447 6.86 -11.32 -23.78
CA LYS A 447 6.09 -11.42 -25.02
C LYS A 447 6.17 -12.83 -25.64
#